data_faf409df8cc8eae98c5c8121bb0a0741
#
_entry.id   faf409df8cc8eae98c5c8121bb0a0741
#
_cell.length_a   1.000
_cell.length_b   1.000
_cell.length_c   1.000
_cell.angle_alpha   90.00
_cell.angle_beta   90.00
_cell.angle_gamma   90.00
#
_symmetry.space_group_name_H-M   'P 1'
#
loop_
_entity.id
_entity.type
_entity.pdbx_description
1 polymer ?
#
loop_
_entity_poly.entity_id
_entity_poly.type
_entity_poly.pdbx_seq_one_letter_code
_entity_poly.pdbx_strand_id
1 'polypeptide(L)'
;GEYAIVASLGGAPKHPVWYHNVKAEPLVELQDGPDKHDYIAREVTGDEKALWWERSVAAYPDYAEYQKKTDREIPVFVLSRA
;
A
#
# COMPACT_ATOMS: atom_id res chain seq x y z
N GLY A 1 5.92 -14.17 -4.70
CA GLY A 1 5.19 -13.13 -5.37
C GLY A 1 5.31 -11.77 -4.71
N GLU A 2 4.76 -10.78 -5.35
CA GLU A 2 4.69 -9.43 -4.83
C GLU A 2 3.29 -9.14 -4.31
N TYR A 3 3.20 -8.30 -3.29
CA TYR A 3 1.93 -7.85 -2.73
C TYR A 3 1.89 -6.32 -2.76
N ALA A 4 0.70 -5.76 -2.88
CA ALA A 4 0.51 -4.32 -2.77
C ALA A 4 -0.28 -4.00 -1.51
N ILE A 5 0.12 -2.92 -0.82
CA ILE A 5 -0.65 -2.37 0.29
C ILE A 5 -0.93 -0.89 0.00
N VAL A 6 -2.13 -0.46 0.36
CA VAL A 6 -2.62 0.87 0.04
C VAL A 6 -2.85 1.66 1.33
N ALA A 7 -2.18 2.80 1.45
CA ALA A 7 -2.23 3.63 2.66
C ALA A 7 -3.44 4.58 2.62
N SER A 8 -4.65 4.03 2.48
CA SER A 8 -5.86 4.81 2.27
C SER A 8 -6.44 5.45 3.54
N LEU A 9 -6.35 4.76 4.67
CA LEU A 9 -7.01 5.17 5.92
C LEU A 9 -8.46 5.62 5.70
N GLY A 10 -9.20 4.85 4.85
CA GLY A 10 -10.60 5.15 4.56
C GLY A 10 -10.84 6.50 3.87
N GLY A 11 -9.85 7.08 3.23
CA GLY A 11 -9.96 8.40 2.59
C GLY A 11 -9.75 9.57 3.55
N ALA A 12 -9.20 9.33 4.73
CA ALA A 12 -8.88 10.40 5.67
C ALA A 12 -7.84 11.36 5.09
N PRO A 13 -7.82 12.63 5.52
CA PRO A 13 -6.90 13.63 4.95
C PRO A 13 -5.45 13.46 5.37
N LYS A 14 -5.13 12.48 6.18
CA LYS A 14 -3.77 12.19 6.64
C LYS A 14 -3.41 10.73 6.35
N HIS A 15 -2.12 10.46 6.29
CA HIS A 15 -1.63 9.09 6.11
C HIS A 15 -1.85 8.26 7.38
N PRO A 16 -2.04 6.93 7.24
CA PRO A 16 -2.09 6.06 8.42
C PRO A 16 -0.75 6.05 9.14
N VAL A 17 -0.78 5.75 10.44
CA VAL A 17 0.44 5.73 11.27
C VAL A 17 1.49 4.77 10.69
N TRP A 18 1.08 3.61 10.20
CA TRP A 18 2.02 2.64 9.64
C TRP A 18 2.77 3.15 8.41
N TYR A 19 2.19 4.14 7.68
CA TYR A 19 2.87 4.75 6.53
C TYR A 19 4.22 5.33 6.93
N HIS A 20 4.25 6.09 8.02
CA HIS A 20 5.48 6.70 8.52
C HIS A 20 6.47 5.64 9.00
N ASN A 21 5.97 4.59 9.64
CA ASN A 21 6.82 3.48 10.10
C ASN A 21 7.46 2.75 8.94
N VAL A 22 6.73 2.48 7.87
CA VAL A 22 7.26 1.80 6.68
C VAL A 22 8.26 2.67 5.94
N LYS A 23 8.04 3.98 5.89
CA LYS A 23 9.01 4.91 5.27
C LYS A 23 10.32 4.95 6.04
N ALA A 24 10.27 4.85 7.37
CA ALA A 24 11.46 4.85 8.22
C ALA A 24 12.15 3.48 8.22
N GLU A 25 11.38 2.40 8.19
CA GLU A 25 11.87 1.02 8.25
C GLU A 25 11.14 0.19 7.20
N PRO A 26 11.69 0.07 5.99
CA PRO A 26 10.98 -0.62 4.89
C PRO A 26 10.93 -2.14 5.01
N LEU A 27 11.66 -2.74 5.94
CA LEU A 27 11.57 -4.19 6.17
C LEU A 27 10.32 -4.49 6.99
N VAL A 28 9.42 -5.29 6.43
CA VAL A 28 8.16 -5.64 7.10
C VAL A 28 7.99 -7.15 7.13
N GLU A 29 7.32 -7.66 8.16
CA GLU A 29 6.97 -9.06 8.27
C GLU A 29 5.50 -9.25 7.91
N LEU A 30 5.23 -10.19 7.01
CA LEU A 30 3.86 -10.60 6.70
C LEU A 30 3.64 -12.03 7.12
N GLN A 31 2.51 -12.28 7.76
CA GLN A 31 2.07 -13.61 8.12
C GLN A 31 0.91 -14.02 7.23
N ASP A 32 1.05 -15.19 6.59
CA ASP A 32 0.02 -15.78 5.76
C ASP A 32 -0.22 -17.19 6.29
N GLY A 33 -1.28 -17.36 7.10
CA GLY A 33 -1.55 -18.60 7.80
C GLY A 33 -0.41 -18.93 8.76
N PRO A 34 0.18 -20.15 8.69
CA PRO A 34 1.31 -20.53 9.54
C PRO A 34 2.65 -19.96 9.07
N ASP A 35 2.71 -19.37 7.88
CA ASP A 35 3.95 -18.90 7.28
C ASP A 35 4.18 -17.44 7.58
N LYS A 36 5.38 -17.10 8.05
CA LYS A 36 5.84 -15.73 8.25
C LYS A 36 7.04 -15.50 7.36
N HIS A 37 7.04 -14.37 6.65
CA HIS A 37 8.14 -14.01 5.77
C HIS A 37 8.44 -12.53 5.86
N ASP A 38 9.70 -12.18 5.66
CA ASP A 38 10.12 -10.79 5.61
C ASP A 38 10.01 -10.26 4.18
N TYR A 39 9.56 -9.02 4.06
CA TYR A 39 9.40 -8.32 2.79
C TYR A 39 10.04 -6.95 2.87
N ILE A 40 10.50 -6.47 1.73
CA ILE A 40 10.94 -5.09 1.57
C ILE A 40 9.78 -4.31 0.94
N ALA A 41 9.34 -3.27 1.61
CA ALA A 41 8.29 -2.38 1.11
C ALA A 41 8.93 -1.21 0.37
N ARG A 42 8.41 -0.90 -0.83
CA ARG A 42 8.81 0.30 -1.53
C ARG A 42 7.57 1.05 -2.00
N GLU A 43 7.59 2.36 -1.84
CA GLU A 43 6.50 3.19 -2.37
C GLU A 43 6.68 3.33 -3.88
N VAL A 44 5.62 3.02 -4.64
CA VAL A 44 5.67 3.11 -6.08
C VAL A 44 5.10 4.46 -6.54
N THR A 45 5.61 4.95 -7.66
CA THR A 45 5.21 6.23 -8.23
C THR A 45 5.07 6.10 -9.75
N GLY A 46 4.52 7.12 -10.40
CA GLY A 46 4.42 7.17 -11.86
C GLY A 46 3.60 6.02 -12.43
N ASP A 47 4.09 5.43 -13.51
CA ASP A 47 3.38 4.37 -14.23
C ASP A 47 3.23 3.10 -13.40
N GLU A 48 4.22 2.79 -12.56
CA GLU A 48 4.14 1.62 -11.69
C GLU A 48 3.03 1.79 -10.65
N LYS A 49 2.91 2.98 -10.06
CA LYS A 49 1.81 3.27 -9.14
C LYS A 49 0.46 3.14 -9.85
N ALA A 50 0.34 3.66 -11.06
CA ALA A 50 -0.89 3.58 -11.82
C ALA A 50 -1.31 2.13 -12.06
N LEU A 51 -0.36 1.26 -12.39
CA LEU A 51 -0.63 -0.17 -12.59
C LEU A 51 -1.11 -0.85 -11.31
N TRP A 52 -0.40 -0.64 -10.20
CA TRP A 52 -0.76 -1.26 -8.93
C TRP A 52 -2.05 -0.67 -8.36
N TRP A 53 -2.29 0.62 -8.58
CA TRP A 53 -3.55 1.26 -8.19
C TRP A 53 -4.73 0.63 -8.92
N GLU A 54 -4.60 0.43 -10.23
CA GLU A 54 -5.64 -0.21 -11.01
C GLU A 54 -5.94 -1.62 -10.51
N ARG A 55 -4.90 -2.40 -10.23
CA ARG A 55 -5.05 -3.75 -9.68
C ARG A 55 -5.70 -3.75 -8.30
N SER A 56 -5.33 -2.79 -7.47
CA SER A 56 -5.89 -2.66 -6.12
C SER A 56 -7.35 -2.28 -6.15
N VAL A 57 -7.75 -1.37 -7.04
CA VAL A 57 -9.15 -0.97 -7.20
C VAL A 57 -9.96 -2.14 -7.77
N ALA A 58 -9.39 -2.93 -8.67
CA ALA A 58 -10.09 -4.11 -9.21
C ALA A 58 -10.38 -5.12 -8.11
N ALA A 59 -9.47 -5.29 -7.14
CA ALA A 59 -9.66 -6.20 -6.02
C ALA A 59 -10.56 -5.61 -4.93
N TYR A 60 -10.51 -4.29 -4.74
CA TYR A 60 -11.26 -3.60 -3.70
C TYR A 60 -11.70 -2.22 -4.22
N PRO A 61 -12.87 -2.11 -4.85
CA PRO A 61 -13.30 -0.86 -5.49
C PRO A 61 -13.43 0.35 -4.56
N ASP A 62 -13.55 0.15 -3.26
CA ASP A 62 -13.67 1.23 -2.30
C ASP A 62 -12.43 2.13 -2.27
N TYR A 63 -11.27 1.64 -2.71
CA TYR A 63 -10.07 2.48 -2.79
C TYR A 63 -10.29 3.70 -3.70
N ALA A 64 -11.00 3.54 -4.81
CA ALA A 64 -11.32 4.66 -5.69
C ALA A 64 -12.19 5.69 -4.99
N GLU A 65 -13.14 5.25 -4.17
CA GLU A 65 -13.99 6.14 -3.39
C GLU A 65 -13.18 6.87 -2.31
N TYR A 66 -12.25 6.17 -1.68
CA TYR A 66 -11.38 6.79 -0.66
C TYR A 66 -10.53 7.90 -1.26
N GLN A 67 -10.01 7.72 -2.47
CA GLN A 67 -9.22 8.74 -3.14
C GLN A 67 -10.07 9.98 -3.44
N LYS A 68 -11.34 9.83 -3.73
CA LYS A 68 -12.26 10.95 -3.97
C LYS A 68 -12.56 11.76 -2.70
N LYS A 69 -12.39 11.15 -1.53
CA LYS A 69 -12.68 11.79 -0.25
C LYS A 69 -11.55 12.67 0.26
N THR A 70 -10.37 12.57 -0.32
CA THR A 70 -9.20 13.30 0.15
C THR A 70 -8.43 13.90 -1.01
N ASP A 71 -7.82 15.08 -0.77
CA ASP A 71 -6.95 15.74 -1.74
C ASP A 71 -5.54 15.14 -1.73
N ARG A 72 -5.17 14.42 -0.69
CA ARG A 72 -3.86 13.76 -0.67
C ARG A 72 -3.83 12.60 -1.65
N GLU A 73 -2.68 12.39 -2.24
CA GLU A 73 -2.45 11.24 -3.10
C GLU A 73 -2.24 10.02 -2.22
N ILE A 74 -3.10 9.00 -2.35
CA ILE A 74 -3.02 7.80 -1.51
C ILE A 74 -1.80 6.98 -1.91
N PRO A 75 -0.83 6.74 -1.00
CA PRO A 75 0.36 5.96 -1.32
C PRO A 75 0.05 4.49 -1.56
N VAL A 76 0.82 3.90 -2.48
CA VAL A 76 0.80 2.46 -2.74
C VAL A 76 2.21 1.93 -2.52
N PHE A 77 2.33 0.86 -1.74
CA PHE A 77 3.59 0.16 -1.53
C PHE A 77 3.54 -1.21 -2.17
N VAL A 78 4.64 -1.64 -2.76
CA VAL A 78 4.80 -3.00 -3.26
C VAL A 78 5.78 -3.72 -2.35
N LEU A 79 5.39 -4.90 -1.90
CA LEU A 79 6.16 -5.73 -0.99
C LEU A 79 6.80 -6.86 -1.78
N SER A 80 8.13 -6.94 -1.75
CA SER A 80 8.90 -8.00 -2.39
C SER A 80 9.60 -8.83 -1.32
N ARG A 81 9.76 -10.15 -1.55
CA ARG A 81 10.43 -11.03 -0.59
C ARG A 81 11.86 -10.55 -0.33
N ALA A 82 12.18 -10.44 0.93
CA ALA A 82 13.52 -10.05 1.35
C ALA A 82 14.54 -11.17 1.13
#